data_a6d5e98c61d6f68d4968681c1fd359ed
#
_entry.id   a6d5e98c61d6f68d4968681c1fd359ed
#
_cell.length_a   1.000
_cell.length_b   1.000
_cell.length_c   1.000
_cell.angle_alpha   90.00
_cell.angle_beta   90.00
_cell.angle_gamma   90.00
#
_symmetry.space_group_name_H-M   'P 1'
#
loop_
_entity.id
_entity.type
_entity.pdbx_description
1 polymer ?
#
loop_
_entity_poly.entity_id
_entity_poly.type
_entity_poly.pdbx_seq_one_letter_code
_entity_poly.pdbx_strand_id
1 'polypeptide(L)'
;MGNSAFILLVATILPIYFNYLSSSQGVAEHNYLSYWSYAASLSTLIVALAGPILGTLADYKDHKKKIFLTCAMLGALALACFWIPSSWLAFLVLFIAAKVAYSLSLIVYDSMLTDITTEERMDAVSSKGYAWGYIGSVVPFIISLVFVLMYDKMGMTLKTAMMIAFIL
;
A
#
# COMPACT_ATOMS: atom_id res chain seq x y z
N MET A 1 -11.66 1.28 -3.24
CA MET A 1 -11.51 1.43 -1.77
C MET A 1 -10.12 1.00 -1.31
N GLY A 2 -9.69 -0.25 -1.47
CA GLY A 2 -8.37 -0.70 -1.00
C GLY A 2 -7.17 0.11 -1.50
N ASN A 3 -7.18 0.56 -2.74
CA ASN A 3 -6.10 1.36 -3.31
C ASN A 3 -5.87 2.69 -2.56
N SER A 4 -6.93 3.41 -2.25
CA SER A 4 -6.82 4.69 -1.53
C SER A 4 -6.40 4.50 -0.07
N ALA A 5 -6.86 3.42 0.58
CA ALA A 5 -6.46 3.08 1.95
C ALA A 5 -4.95 2.82 2.03
N PHE A 6 -4.38 2.05 1.09
CA PHE A 6 -2.95 1.78 1.06
C PHE A 6 -2.13 3.07 0.89
N ILE A 7 -2.54 3.99 0.01
CA ILE A 7 -1.86 5.28 -0.18
C ILE A 7 -1.84 6.08 1.12
N LEU A 8 -2.96 6.16 1.83
CA LEU A 8 -3.06 6.87 3.10
C LEU A 8 -2.17 6.25 4.19
N LEU A 9 -2.13 4.92 4.27
CA LEU A 9 -1.25 4.19 5.19
C LEU A 9 0.24 4.45 4.88
N VAL A 10 0.63 4.38 3.61
CA VAL A 10 2.02 4.62 3.16
C VAL A 10 2.46 6.05 3.44
N ALA A 11 1.56 7.03 3.29
CA ALA A 11 1.88 8.43 3.50
C ALA A 11 2.01 8.83 4.98
N THR A 12 1.39 8.07 5.89
CA THR A 12 1.26 8.50 7.30
C THR A 12 1.70 7.42 8.29
N ILE A 13 1.01 6.29 8.36
CA ILE A 13 1.17 5.30 9.43
C ILE A 13 2.45 4.48 9.25
N LEU A 14 2.76 4.05 8.04
CA LEU A 14 3.96 3.24 7.79
C LEU A 14 5.28 3.97 8.12
N PRO A 15 5.48 5.26 7.77
CA PRO A 15 6.67 5.99 8.19
C PRO A 15 6.81 6.12 9.70
N ILE A 16 5.70 6.28 10.45
CA ILE A 16 5.70 6.35 11.92
C ILE A 16 6.22 5.03 12.49
N TYR A 17 5.71 3.91 12.00
CA TYR A 17 6.15 2.60 12.48
C TYR A 17 7.58 2.26 12.08
N PHE A 18 7.98 2.64 10.88
CA PHE A 18 9.37 2.49 10.42
C PHE A 18 10.34 3.30 11.29
N ASN A 19 10.00 4.55 11.64
CA ASN A 19 10.79 5.36 12.55
C ASN A 19 10.91 4.69 13.93
N TYR A 20 9.82 4.18 14.48
CA TYR A 20 9.83 3.45 15.74
C TYR A 20 10.76 2.23 15.70
N LEU A 21 10.69 1.41 14.65
CA LEU A 21 11.55 0.24 14.50
C LEU A 21 13.03 0.62 14.32
N SER A 22 13.33 1.63 13.51
CA SER A 22 14.71 2.06 13.26
C SER A 22 15.33 2.69 14.50
N SER A 23 14.60 3.53 15.23
CA SER A 23 15.06 4.14 16.48
C SER A 23 15.34 3.09 17.56
N SER A 24 14.48 2.07 17.66
CA SER A 24 14.67 0.97 18.63
C SER A 24 15.93 0.13 18.36
N GLN A 25 16.49 0.18 17.16
CA GLN A 25 17.68 -0.55 16.74
C GLN A 25 18.91 0.35 16.55
N GLY A 26 18.87 1.58 17.05
CA GLY A 26 20.00 2.50 17.06
C GLY A 26 20.33 3.14 15.70
N VAL A 27 19.40 3.13 14.75
CA VAL A 27 19.55 3.86 13.49
C VAL A 27 19.41 5.36 13.77
N ALA A 28 20.40 6.14 13.35
CA ALA A 28 20.39 7.59 13.55
C ALA A 28 19.20 8.24 12.84
N GLU A 29 18.59 9.21 13.49
CA GLU A 29 17.33 9.83 13.04
C GLU A 29 17.42 10.42 11.62
N HIS A 30 18.55 10.99 11.24
CA HIS A 30 18.77 11.53 9.89
C HIS A 30 18.86 10.46 8.79
N ASN A 31 19.12 9.19 9.14
CA ASN A 31 19.27 8.11 8.17
C ASN A 31 17.94 7.40 7.84
N TYR A 32 16.96 7.38 8.77
CA TYR A 32 15.71 6.65 8.52
C TYR A 32 14.92 7.21 7.32
N LEU A 33 14.91 8.52 7.15
CA LEU A 33 14.25 9.18 6.03
C LEU A 33 14.90 8.80 4.69
N SER A 34 16.22 8.71 4.69
CA SER A 34 17.00 8.29 3.51
C SER A 34 16.68 6.84 3.13
N TYR A 35 16.68 5.92 4.10
CA TYR A 35 16.35 4.52 3.85
C TYR A 35 14.91 4.32 3.37
N TRP A 36 13.96 5.07 3.95
CA TRP A 36 12.58 5.08 3.49
C TRP A 36 12.47 5.55 2.03
N SER A 37 13.15 6.64 1.70
CA SER A 37 13.17 7.20 0.35
C SER A 37 13.81 6.26 -0.67
N TYR A 38 14.91 5.59 -0.30
CA TYR A 38 15.55 4.58 -1.14
C TYR A 38 14.62 3.38 -1.39
N ALA A 39 13.93 2.89 -0.37
CA ALA A 39 12.96 1.80 -0.51
C ALA A 39 11.78 2.21 -1.41
N ALA A 40 11.29 3.44 -1.26
CA ALA A 40 10.24 3.97 -2.11
C ALA A 40 10.68 4.13 -3.57
N SER A 41 11.90 4.61 -3.81
CA SER A 41 12.49 4.77 -5.14
C SER A 41 12.74 3.42 -5.80
N LEU A 42 13.30 2.46 -5.06
CA LEU A 42 13.54 1.10 -5.55
C LEU A 42 12.23 0.41 -5.94
N SER A 43 11.19 0.55 -5.12
CA SER A 43 9.86 0.03 -5.46
C SER A 43 9.33 0.60 -6.78
N THR A 44 9.50 1.90 -6.98
CA THR A 44 9.05 2.59 -8.20
C THR A 44 9.85 2.12 -9.41
N LEU A 45 11.16 1.93 -9.28
CA LEU A 45 12.01 1.40 -10.35
C LEU A 45 11.59 -0.02 -10.75
N ILE A 46 11.32 -0.90 -9.76
CA ILE A 46 10.84 -2.26 -10.03
C ILE A 46 9.51 -2.21 -10.80
N VAL A 47 8.59 -1.34 -10.37
CA VAL A 47 7.28 -1.18 -11.04
C VAL A 47 7.44 -0.63 -12.47
N ALA A 48 8.36 0.31 -12.68
CA ALA A 48 8.62 0.87 -14.00
C ALA A 48 9.15 -0.20 -14.99
N LEU A 49 9.93 -1.15 -14.51
CA LEU A 49 10.44 -2.25 -15.33
C LEU A 49 9.41 -3.39 -15.50
N ALA A 50 8.71 -3.74 -14.44
CA ALA A 50 7.75 -4.85 -14.45
C ALA A 50 6.38 -4.46 -15.06
N GLY A 51 5.99 -3.18 -14.98
CA GLY A 51 4.70 -2.68 -15.44
C GLY A 51 4.41 -2.98 -16.91
N PRO A 52 5.30 -2.62 -17.85
CA PRO A 52 5.11 -2.94 -19.27
C PRO A 52 4.98 -4.44 -19.53
N ILE A 53 5.78 -5.26 -18.84
CA ILE A 53 5.74 -6.72 -18.98
C ILE A 53 4.39 -7.27 -18.50
N LEU A 54 3.94 -6.83 -17.34
CA LEU A 54 2.64 -7.26 -16.81
C LEU A 54 1.47 -6.70 -17.60
N GLY A 55 1.59 -5.47 -18.13
CA GLY A 55 0.61 -4.89 -19.03
C GLY A 55 0.39 -5.76 -20.27
N THR A 56 1.45 -6.15 -20.94
CA THR A 56 1.37 -7.03 -22.14
C THR A 56 0.84 -8.43 -21.79
N LEU A 57 1.20 -8.99 -20.62
CA LEU A 57 0.65 -10.27 -20.16
C LEU A 57 -0.84 -10.16 -19.81
N ALA A 58 -1.27 -9.01 -19.28
CA ALA A 58 -2.67 -8.76 -18.97
C ALA A 58 -3.54 -8.66 -20.23
N ASP A 59 -2.99 -8.24 -21.36
CA ASP A 59 -3.74 -8.14 -22.63
C ASP A 59 -4.16 -9.50 -23.22
N TYR A 60 -3.56 -10.60 -22.77
CA TYR A 60 -4.04 -11.92 -23.12
C TYR A 60 -5.42 -12.19 -22.52
N LYS A 61 -6.28 -12.82 -23.33
CA LYS A 61 -7.65 -13.16 -22.98
C LYS A 61 -7.74 -13.85 -21.60
N ASP A 62 -8.62 -13.37 -20.74
CA ASP A 62 -8.88 -13.89 -19.38
C ASP A 62 -7.74 -13.78 -18.36
N HIS A 63 -6.62 -13.13 -18.65
CA HIS A 63 -5.51 -13.01 -17.73
C HIS A 63 -5.61 -11.76 -16.82
N LYS A 64 -6.22 -10.67 -17.28
CA LYS A 64 -6.35 -9.40 -16.49
C LYS A 64 -6.86 -9.64 -15.08
N LYS A 65 -8.00 -10.31 -14.94
CA LYS A 65 -8.63 -10.57 -13.64
C LYS A 65 -7.77 -11.44 -12.72
N LYS A 66 -7.09 -12.45 -13.27
CA LYS A 66 -6.21 -13.33 -12.49
C LYS A 66 -4.97 -12.58 -12.01
N ILE A 67 -4.31 -11.83 -12.87
CA ILE A 67 -3.13 -11.03 -12.52
C ILE A 67 -3.49 -9.97 -11.50
N PHE A 68 -4.60 -9.24 -11.72
CA PHE A 68 -5.11 -8.26 -10.76
C PHE A 68 -5.33 -8.88 -9.38
N LEU A 69 -6.07 -10.00 -9.31
CA LEU A 69 -6.40 -10.66 -8.05
C LEU A 69 -5.13 -11.17 -7.35
N THR A 70 -4.18 -11.76 -8.08
CA THR A 70 -2.92 -12.25 -7.52
C THR A 70 -2.11 -11.10 -6.93
N CYS A 71 -1.92 -9.99 -7.67
CA CYS A 71 -1.19 -8.82 -7.18
C CYS A 71 -1.90 -8.17 -5.99
N ALA A 72 -3.22 -8.04 -6.04
CA ALA A 72 -4.01 -7.48 -4.95
C ALA A 72 -3.93 -8.33 -3.67
N MET A 73 -4.04 -9.65 -3.80
CA MET A 73 -3.91 -10.58 -2.67
C MET A 73 -2.51 -10.57 -2.07
N LEU A 74 -1.45 -10.55 -2.89
CA LEU A 74 -0.08 -10.43 -2.43
C LEU A 74 0.14 -9.11 -1.68
N GLY A 75 -0.39 -8.00 -2.19
CA GLY A 75 -0.32 -6.70 -1.53
C GLY A 75 -1.06 -6.68 -0.18
N ALA A 76 -2.27 -7.25 -0.13
CA ALA A 76 -3.06 -7.34 1.09
C ALA A 76 -2.41 -8.26 2.15
N LEU A 77 -1.88 -9.41 1.74
CA LEU A 77 -1.14 -10.30 2.63
C LEU A 77 0.12 -9.64 3.18
N ALA A 78 0.88 -8.93 2.33
CA ALA A 78 2.05 -8.19 2.77
C ALA A 78 1.67 -7.09 3.78
N LEU A 79 0.57 -6.37 3.54
CA LEU A 79 0.06 -5.36 4.47
C LEU A 79 -0.33 -5.98 5.82
N ALA A 80 -1.07 -7.07 5.81
CA ALA A 80 -1.45 -7.79 7.02
C ALA A 80 -0.23 -8.31 7.82
N CYS A 81 0.91 -8.52 7.16
CA CYS A 81 2.14 -8.99 7.79
C CYS A 81 3.06 -7.86 8.30
N PHE A 82 2.73 -6.58 8.12
CA PHE A 82 3.62 -5.47 8.52
C PHE A 82 3.93 -5.38 10.02
N TRP A 83 3.13 -5.98 10.87
CA TRP A 83 3.38 -6.03 12.32
C TRP A 83 4.38 -7.12 12.75
N ILE A 84 4.68 -8.09 11.85
CA ILE A 84 5.55 -9.24 12.15
C ILE A 84 7.02 -8.85 12.23
N PRO A 85 7.60 -8.05 11.29
CA PRO A 85 9.01 -7.71 11.31
C PRO A 85 9.43 -7.03 12.60
N SER A 86 10.48 -7.56 13.23
CA SER A 86 11.13 -6.93 14.39
C SER A 86 12.37 -6.12 13.96
N SER A 87 12.81 -6.25 12.71
CA SER A 87 13.94 -5.54 12.13
C SER A 87 13.46 -4.47 11.15
N TRP A 88 14.07 -3.28 11.21
CA TRP A 88 13.78 -2.19 10.29
C TRP A 88 14.06 -2.57 8.81
N LEU A 89 15.11 -3.41 8.58
CA LEU A 89 15.45 -3.87 7.24
C LEU A 89 14.39 -4.83 6.68
N ALA A 90 13.94 -5.80 7.50
CA ALA A 90 12.88 -6.73 7.11
C ALA A 90 11.56 -5.99 6.83
N PHE A 91 11.28 -4.94 7.60
CA PHE A 91 10.12 -4.08 7.34
C PHE A 91 10.22 -3.36 5.99
N LEU A 92 11.40 -2.81 5.63
CA LEU A 92 11.61 -2.18 4.33
C LEU A 92 11.47 -3.16 3.16
N VAL A 93 12.00 -4.37 3.30
CA VAL A 93 11.84 -5.40 2.25
C VAL A 93 10.37 -5.74 2.05
N LEU A 94 9.62 -5.90 3.14
CA LEU A 94 8.19 -6.16 3.08
C LEU A 94 7.42 -4.97 2.48
N PHE A 95 7.82 -3.74 2.81
CA PHE A 95 7.28 -2.51 2.24
C PHE A 95 7.49 -2.44 0.72
N ILE A 96 8.70 -2.76 0.24
CA ILE A 96 9.00 -2.80 -1.19
C ILE A 96 8.08 -3.82 -1.89
N ALA A 97 7.96 -5.03 -1.34
CA ALA A 97 7.11 -6.08 -1.89
C ALA A 97 5.63 -5.66 -1.95
N ALA A 98 5.11 -5.09 -0.85
CA ALA A 98 3.73 -4.60 -0.78
C ALA A 98 3.46 -3.48 -1.77
N LYS A 99 4.37 -2.49 -1.84
CA LYS A 99 4.24 -1.34 -2.75
C LYS A 99 4.31 -1.75 -4.21
N VAL A 100 5.19 -2.69 -4.56
CA VAL A 100 5.29 -3.23 -5.92
C VAL A 100 4.01 -3.99 -6.28
N ALA A 101 3.56 -4.92 -5.43
CA ALA A 101 2.33 -5.68 -5.67
C ALA A 101 1.11 -4.76 -5.82
N TYR A 102 0.98 -3.77 -4.93
CA TYR A 102 -0.06 -2.75 -5.02
C TYR A 102 -0.01 -1.98 -6.34
N SER A 103 1.15 -1.44 -6.71
CA SER A 103 1.28 -0.62 -7.93
C SER A 103 1.02 -1.42 -9.20
N LEU A 104 1.48 -2.68 -9.25
CA LEU A 104 1.20 -3.58 -10.37
C LEU A 104 -0.29 -3.94 -10.45
N SER A 105 -0.97 -4.14 -9.32
CA SER A 105 -2.41 -4.36 -9.31
C SER A 105 -3.19 -3.15 -9.85
N LEU A 106 -2.70 -1.94 -9.57
CA LEU A 106 -3.32 -0.69 -10.04
C LEU A 106 -3.20 -0.55 -11.56
N ILE A 107 -2.02 -0.84 -12.13
CA ILE A 107 -1.80 -0.82 -13.60
C ILE A 107 -2.82 -1.74 -14.30
N VAL A 108 -2.99 -2.96 -13.79
CA VAL A 108 -3.95 -3.90 -14.38
C VAL A 108 -5.39 -3.44 -14.15
N TYR A 109 -5.71 -2.90 -12.96
CA TYR A 109 -7.03 -2.34 -12.65
C TYR A 109 -7.42 -1.22 -13.63
N ASP A 110 -6.50 -0.28 -13.87
CA ASP A 110 -6.75 0.83 -14.79
C ASP A 110 -6.94 0.34 -16.24
N SER A 111 -6.22 -0.70 -16.65
CA SER A 111 -6.42 -1.34 -17.97
C SER A 111 -7.78 -2.03 -18.11
N MET A 112 -8.43 -2.43 -17.02
CA MET A 112 -9.78 -3.03 -17.08
C MET A 112 -10.88 -1.99 -17.30
N LEU A 113 -10.59 -0.70 -17.11
CA LEU A 113 -11.56 0.37 -17.31
C LEU A 113 -12.08 0.40 -18.75
N THR A 114 -11.19 0.18 -19.71
CA THR A 114 -11.54 0.14 -21.14
C THR A 114 -12.46 -1.04 -21.50
N ASP A 115 -12.46 -2.10 -20.69
CA ASP A 115 -13.29 -3.29 -20.94
C ASP A 115 -14.74 -3.12 -20.41
N ILE A 116 -14.97 -2.17 -19.49
CA ILE A 116 -16.25 -2.00 -18.78
C ILE A 116 -17.02 -0.73 -19.15
N THR A 117 -16.40 0.19 -19.90
CA THR A 117 -17.04 1.45 -20.29
C THR A 117 -16.61 1.90 -21.68
N THR A 118 -17.39 2.80 -22.31
CA THR A 118 -17.06 3.45 -23.57
C THR A 118 -16.16 4.66 -23.34
N GLU A 119 -15.38 5.07 -24.36
CA GLU A 119 -14.48 6.24 -24.28
C GLU A 119 -15.19 7.49 -23.78
N GLU A 120 -16.41 7.74 -24.24
CA GLU A 120 -17.22 8.91 -23.84
C GLU A 120 -17.57 8.96 -22.35
N ARG A 121 -17.63 7.80 -21.69
CA ARG A 121 -18.00 7.65 -20.27
C ARG A 121 -16.82 7.36 -19.35
N MET A 122 -15.64 7.14 -19.89
CA MET A 122 -14.47 6.68 -19.16
C MET A 122 -14.11 7.61 -18.00
N ASP A 123 -14.09 8.93 -18.25
CA ASP A 123 -13.77 9.94 -17.24
C ASP A 123 -14.79 9.96 -16.11
N ALA A 124 -16.09 9.86 -16.46
CA ALA A 124 -17.16 9.86 -15.46
C ALA A 124 -17.15 8.60 -14.57
N VAL A 125 -16.87 7.44 -15.16
CA VAL A 125 -16.79 6.16 -14.43
C VAL A 125 -15.56 6.15 -13.55
N SER A 126 -14.39 6.55 -14.07
CA SER A 126 -13.13 6.64 -13.35
C SER A 126 -13.25 7.60 -12.16
N SER A 127 -13.73 8.83 -12.39
CA SER A 127 -13.89 9.85 -11.35
C SER A 127 -14.82 9.39 -10.22
N LYS A 128 -15.94 8.73 -10.54
CA LYS A 128 -16.84 8.16 -9.54
C LYS A 128 -16.16 7.02 -8.76
N GLY A 129 -15.41 6.15 -9.44
CA GLY A 129 -14.67 5.08 -8.82
C GLY A 129 -13.65 5.58 -7.81
N TYR A 130 -12.88 6.60 -8.17
CA TYR A 130 -11.92 7.27 -7.28
C TYR A 130 -12.61 7.97 -6.11
N ALA A 131 -13.69 8.73 -6.35
CA ALA A 131 -14.42 9.41 -5.30
C ALA A 131 -14.95 8.44 -4.24
N TRP A 132 -15.63 7.38 -4.64
CA TRP A 132 -16.11 6.33 -3.73
C TRP A 132 -14.94 5.56 -3.06
N GLY A 133 -13.83 5.40 -3.77
CA GLY A 133 -12.60 4.82 -3.24
C GLY A 133 -12.07 5.64 -2.06
N TYR A 134 -11.95 6.94 -2.21
CA TYR A 134 -11.47 7.84 -1.15
C TYR A 134 -12.46 7.91 0.03
N ILE A 135 -13.74 8.11 -0.24
CA ILE A 135 -14.77 8.15 0.82
C ILE A 135 -14.73 6.85 1.66
N GLY A 136 -14.66 5.69 0.99
CA GLY A 136 -14.64 4.41 1.69
C GLY A 136 -13.33 4.11 2.45
N SER A 137 -12.21 4.74 2.08
CA SER A 137 -10.91 4.55 2.76
C SER A 137 -10.68 5.52 3.92
N VAL A 138 -11.33 6.68 3.91
CA VAL A 138 -11.17 7.69 4.96
C VAL A 138 -11.64 7.15 6.31
N VAL A 139 -12.72 6.41 6.38
CA VAL A 139 -13.27 5.89 7.63
C VAL A 139 -12.29 4.92 8.33
N PRO A 140 -11.84 3.81 7.69
CA PRO A 140 -10.87 2.91 8.31
C PRO A 140 -9.53 3.62 8.59
N PHE A 141 -9.11 4.56 7.74
CA PHE A 141 -7.91 5.34 7.95
C PHE A 141 -7.98 6.21 9.22
N ILE A 142 -9.09 6.96 9.44
CA ILE A 142 -9.27 7.77 10.65
C ILE A 142 -9.26 6.88 11.89
N ILE A 143 -9.96 5.74 11.85
CA ILE A 143 -9.97 4.79 12.96
C ILE A 143 -8.54 4.31 13.25
N SER A 144 -7.79 3.89 12.24
CA SER A 144 -6.40 3.48 12.37
C SER A 144 -5.52 4.59 12.95
N LEU A 145 -5.69 5.81 12.48
CA LEU A 145 -4.92 6.97 12.94
C LEU A 145 -5.20 7.27 14.42
N VAL A 146 -6.47 7.19 14.86
CA VAL A 146 -6.85 7.36 16.27
C VAL A 146 -6.14 6.32 17.13
N PHE A 147 -6.14 5.04 16.76
CA PHE A 147 -5.42 4.00 17.50
C PHE A 147 -3.93 4.29 17.59
N VAL A 148 -3.32 4.70 16.47
CA VAL A 148 -1.88 4.96 16.40
C VAL A 148 -1.47 6.22 17.18
N LEU A 149 -2.27 7.27 17.20
CA LEU A 149 -1.94 8.51 17.90
C LEU A 149 -2.33 8.49 19.40
N MET A 150 -3.30 7.66 19.79
CA MET A 150 -3.80 7.62 21.15
C MET A 150 -3.45 6.32 21.90
N TYR A 151 -2.51 5.53 21.39
CA TYR A 151 -2.14 4.24 21.96
C TYR A 151 -1.80 4.31 23.46
N ASP A 152 -1.06 5.35 23.89
CA ASP A 152 -0.69 5.56 25.30
C ASP A 152 -1.92 5.79 26.18
N LYS A 153 -2.86 6.62 25.72
CA LYS A 153 -4.10 6.92 26.48
C LYS A 153 -5.03 5.70 26.56
N MET A 154 -4.91 4.79 25.60
CA MET A 154 -5.69 3.55 25.56
C MET A 154 -5.00 2.39 26.29
N GLY A 155 -3.83 2.63 26.90
CA GLY A 155 -3.08 1.62 27.64
C GLY A 155 -2.50 0.50 26.76
N MET A 156 -2.32 0.78 25.47
CA MET A 156 -1.80 -0.18 24.49
C MET A 156 -0.35 0.13 24.11
N THR A 157 0.37 -0.88 23.61
CA THR A 157 1.68 -0.64 23.00
C THR A 157 1.49 -0.11 21.58
N LEU A 158 2.46 0.69 21.09
CA LEU A 158 2.44 1.16 19.70
C LEU A 158 2.38 -0.01 18.70
N LYS A 159 3.06 -1.12 19.01
CA LYS A 159 3.01 -2.33 18.17
C LYS A 159 1.59 -2.91 18.06
N THR A 160 0.82 -2.93 19.15
CA THR A 160 -0.57 -3.40 19.13
C THR A 160 -1.47 -2.45 18.32
N ALA A 161 -1.30 -1.13 18.51
CA ALA A 161 -2.03 -0.14 17.73
C ALA A 161 -1.76 -0.24 16.23
N MET A 162 -0.48 -0.47 15.85
CA MET A 162 -0.08 -0.69 14.47
C MET A 162 -0.66 -1.99 13.88
N MET A 163 -0.67 -3.08 14.66
CA MET A 163 -1.32 -4.33 14.24
C MET A 163 -2.80 -4.10 13.90
N ILE A 164 -3.53 -3.40 14.75
CA ILE A 164 -4.94 -3.06 14.49
C ILE A 164 -5.06 -2.22 13.20
N ALA A 165 -4.20 -1.21 13.04
CA ALA A 165 -4.22 -0.33 11.88
C ALA A 165 -3.92 -1.04 10.55
N PHE A 166 -3.14 -2.12 10.56
CA PHE A 166 -2.80 -2.88 9.34
C PHE A 166 -3.83 -3.95 8.99
N ILE A 167 -4.68 -4.33 9.93
CA ILE A 167 -5.74 -5.34 9.72
C ILE A 167 -7.07 -4.67 9.32
N LEU A 168 -7.32 -3.43 9.75
CA LEU A 168 -8.49 -2.63 9.37
C LEU A 168 -8.46 -2.19 7.91
#